data_aaf9a30341c1f59f550213206a837cb9
#
_entry.id   aaf9a30341c1f59f550213206a837cb9
#
_cell.length_a   1.000
_cell.length_b   1.000
_cell.length_c   1.000
_cell.angle_alpha   90.00
_cell.angle_beta   90.00
_cell.angle_gamma   90.00
#
_symmetry.space_group_name_H-M   'P 1'
#
loop_
_entity.id
_entity.type
_entity.pdbx_description
1 polymer ?
#
loop_
_entity_poly.entity_id
_entity_poly.type
_entity_poly.pdbx_seq_one_letter_code
_entity_poly.pdbx_strand_id
1 'polypeptide(L)'
;SSLDEKPSWQEIPDNVRNALRERLPREGQGAEAAYNDFLTNVLPYPQGNLHPRFWGWVQGTGTPLGMMADMLASGMNAHLAGFNHAPALVEHQLIAWLAELMGMPKGTSGVMASGGTVASIVGLAVARFAKAGWNVREEGLQGQEPLTMYCSTEIHSWAQRGVELLGLGNKALRRIPVDDAYKIRLDVLRERVQQDRSNGFKPICVIGTAGTVNTGATDDLSALADFCAEEHLWFHVDGAFGAVAAISETLRPIVAGLERADSIGFDLHK
;
A
#
# COMPACT_ATOMS: atom_id res chain seq x y z
N SER A 1 -11.77 27.94 -16.69
CA SER A 1 -11.07 27.24 -17.77
C SER A 1 -11.13 25.75 -17.52
N SER A 2 -11.32 24.95 -18.59
CA SER A 2 -11.30 23.50 -18.49
C SER A 2 -9.89 23.01 -18.13
N LEU A 3 -9.78 21.85 -17.50
CA LEU A 3 -8.47 21.26 -17.19
C LEU A 3 -7.64 21.02 -18.46
N ASP A 4 -8.29 20.77 -19.59
CA ASP A 4 -7.63 20.54 -20.88
C ASP A 4 -6.86 21.75 -21.43
N GLU A 5 -7.22 22.95 -20.99
CA GLU A 5 -6.58 24.21 -21.42
C GLU A 5 -5.33 24.56 -20.59
N LYS A 6 -5.10 23.85 -19.49
CA LYS A 6 -3.94 24.06 -18.64
C LYS A 6 -2.81 23.10 -19.00
N PRO A 7 -1.54 23.47 -18.77
CA PRO A 7 -0.46 22.49 -18.90
C PRO A 7 -0.64 21.36 -17.88
N SER A 8 -0.31 20.13 -18.27
CA SER A 8 -0.34 18.98 -17.37
C SER A 8 0.66 19.13 -16.19
N TRP A 9 1.75 19.84 -16.45
CA TRP A 9 2.77 20.18 -15.49
C TRP A 9 3.44 21.48 -15.90
N GLN A 10 3.89 22.27 -14.93
CA GLN A 10 4.71 23.45 -15.16
C GLN A 10 5.76 23.60 -14.06
N GLU A 11 6.90 24.15 -14.42
CA GLU A 11 7.96 24.44 -13.47
C GLU A 11 7.53 25.52 -12.47
N ILE A 12 7.89 25.33 -11.20
CA ILE A 12 7.63 26.33 -10.16
C ILE A 12 8.61 27.48 -10.32
N PRO A 13 8.17 28.73 -10.59
CA PRO A 13 9.06 29.88 -10.71
C PRO A 13 9.79 30.22 -9.41
N ASP A 14 10.93 30.87 -9.51
CA ASP A 14 11.75 31.22 -8.34
C ASP A 14 11.05 32.15 -7.33
N ASN A 15 10.20 33.06 -7.79
CA ASN A 15 9.42 33.92 -6.90
C ASN A 15 8.43 33.07 -6.05
N VAL A 16 7.81 32.04 -6.61
CA VAL A 16 6.92 31.12 -5.87
C VAL A 16 7.74 30.22 -4.94
N ARG A 17 8.88 29.71 -5.39
CA ARG A 17 9.80 28.95 -4.51
C ARG A 17 10.24 29.76 -3.30
N ASN A 18 10.49 31.05 -3.49
CA ASN A 18 10.91 31.94 -2.41
C ASN A 18 9.75 32.28 -1.47
N ALA A 19 8.54 32.54 -2.00
CA ALA A 19 7.36 32.74 -1.19
C ALA A 19 7.05 31.53 -0.26
N LEU A 20 7.20 30.29 -0.76
CA LEU A 20 7.00 29.08 0.02
C LEU A 20 8.16 28.73 0.99
N ARG A 21 9.19 29.57 1.08
CA ARG A 21 10.34 29.44 2.00
C ARG A 21 10.45 30.57 3.01
N GLU A 22 9.42 31.35 3.15
CA GLU A 22 9.38 32.46 4.12
C GLU A 22 9.51 31.94 5.56
N ARG A 23 9.93 32.84 6.44
CA ARG A 23 10.00 32.55 7.87
C ARG A 23 8.61 32.36 8.44
N LEU A 24 8.52 31.60 9.54
CA LEU A 24 7.29 31.42 10.28
C LEU A 24 6.64 32.79 10.58
N PRO A 25 5.42 33.06 10.09
CA PRO A 25 4.69 34.27 10.44
C PRO A 25 4.41 34.29 11.94
N ARG A 26 4.66 35.43 12.59
CA ARG A 26 4.44 35.57 14.03
C ARG A 26 3.05 36.09 14.35
N GLU A 27 2.38 36.63 13.36
CA GLU A 27 1.02 37.15 13.46
C GLU A 27 0.12 36.44 12.46
N GLY A 28 -1.16 36.28 12.81
CA GLY A 28 -2.14 35.66 11.93
C GLY A 28 -2.46 36.61 10.76
N GLN A 29 -2.44 36.05 9.55
CA GLN A 29 -2.73 36.79 8.31
C GLN A 29 -4.21 36.76 7.93
N GLY A 30 -5.01 35.92 8.58
CA GLY A 30 -6.42 35.70 8.28
C GLY A 30 -6.66 34.67 7.16
N ALA A 31 -7.88 34.14 7.14
CA ALA A 31 -8.24 33.04 6.21
C ALA A 31 -8.21 33.46 4.72
N GLU A 32 -8.59 34.70 4.44
CA GLU A 32 -8.62 35.24 3.06
C GLU A 32 -7.20 35.30 2.47
N ALA A 33 -6.23 35.82 3.25
CA ALA A 33 -4.83 35.87 2.81
C ALA A 33 -4.25 34.50 2.58
N ALA A 34 -4.50 33.54 3.49
CA ALA A 34 -4.07 32.16 3.34
C ALA A 34 -4.70 31.48 2.10
N TYR A 35 -5.97 31.74 1.83
CA TYR A 35 -6.65 31.21 0.65
C TYR A 35 -6.09 31.81 -0.65
N ASN A 36 -5.84 33.12 -0.68
CA ASN A 36 -5.23 33.78 -1.83
C ASN A 36 -3.79 33.29 -2.10
N ASP A 37 -3.02 33.03 -1.04
CA ASP A 37 -1.69 32.43 -1.16
C ASP A 37 -1.77 31.02 -1.76
N PHE A 38 -2.70 30.20 -1.30
CA PHE A 38 -2.96 28.89 -1.90
C PHE A 38 -3.32 28.98 -3.39
N LEU A 39 -4.23 29.90 -3.76
CA LEU A 39 -4.63 30.09 -5.16
C LEU A 39 -3.50 30.54 -6.06
N THR A 40 -2.57 31.33 -5.52
CA THR A 40 -1.47 31.93 -6.29
C THR A 40 -0.23 31.06 -6.35
N ASN A 41 0.15 30.45 -5.23
CA ASN A 41 1.44 29.81 -5.07
C ASN A 41 1.40 28.27 -4.99
N VAL A 42 0.22 27.67 -4.76
CA VAL A 42 0.09 26.20 -4.64
C VAL A 42 -0.75 25.61 -5.75
N LEU A 43 -1.98 26.07 -5.92
CA LEU A 43 -2.94 25.49 -6.87
C LEU A 43 -2.46 25.46 -8.33
N PRO A 44 -1.70 26.44 -8.87
CA PRO A 44 -1.22 26.40 -10.24
C PRO A 44 -0.12 25.36 -10.51
N TYR A 45 0.50 24.81 -9.47
CA TYR A 45 1.70 23.94 -9.57
C TYR A 45 1.48 22.53 -9.03
N PRO A 46 0.42 21.80 -9.45
CA PRO A 46 0.18 20.43 -9.02
C PRO A 46 1.16 19.47 -9.71
N GLN A 47 1.20 18.22 -9.23
CA GLN A 47 1.98 17.17 -9.87
C GLN A 47 1.46 16.80 -11.28
N GLY A 48 0.22 17.13 -11.60
CA GLY A 48 -0.39 16.90 -12.90
C GLY A 48 -1.40 15.74 -12.94
N ASN A 49 -1.56 14.96 -11.89
CA ASN A 49 -2.44 13.78 -11.84
C ASN A 49 -3.95 14.09 -12.05
N LEU A 50 -4.36 15.34 -11.97
CA LEU A 50 -5.70 15.80 -12.31
C LEU A 50 -5.90 16.03 -13.82
N HIS A 51 -4.82 16.07 -14.60
CA HIS A 51 -4.89 16.39 -16.03
C HIS A 51 -5.18 15.13 -16.88
N PRO A 52 -6.06 15.19 -17.89
CA PRO A 52 -6.41 14.02 -18.73
C PRO A 52 -5.23 13.39 -19.46
N ARG A 53 -4.15 14.12 -19.69
CA ARG A 53 -2.91 13.62 -20.32
C ARG A 53 -1.84 13.16 -19.32
N PHE A 54 -2.17 13.01 -18.04
CA PHE A 54 -1.23 12.48 -17.08
C PHE A 54 -1.22 10.95 -17.13
N TRP A 55 -0.06 10.37 -17.41
CA TRP A 55 0.17 8.92 -17.54
C TRP A 55 1.30 8.45 -16.63
N GLY A 56 1.60 9.21 -15.59
CA GLY A 56 2.69 8.90 -14.67
C GLY A 56 2.27 7.96 -13.56
N TRP A 57 2.98 6.85 -13.42
CA TRP A 57 2.84 5.88 -12.33
C TRP A 57 1.40 5.37 -12.14
N VAL A 58 1.06 5.02 -10.88
CA VAL A 58 -0.29 4.61 -10.47
C VAL A 58 -0.84 5.67 -9.51
N GLN A 59 -1.54 6.64 -10.06
CA GLN A 59 -2.13 7.76 -9.30
C GLN A 59 -3.53 8.06 -9.82
N GLY A 60 -4.49 8.11 -8.90
CA GLY A 60 -5.85 8.53 -9.20
C GLY A 60 -6.03 10.05 -9.20
N THR A 61 -7.21 10.47 -9.59
CA THR A 61 -7.69 11.84 -9.46
C THR A 61 -8.60 11.95 -8.24
N GLY A 62 -8.77 13.17 -7.70
CA GLY A 62 -9.80 13.43 -6.71
C GLY A 62 -11.21 13.39 -7.34
N THR A 63 -12.22 13.20 -6.51
CA THR A 63 -13.64 13.30 -6.90
C THR A 63 -14.34 14.41 -6.12
N PRO A 64 -15.34 15.09 -6.70
CA PRO A 64 -16.11 16.11 -5.97
C PRO A 64 -16.76 15.54 -4.69
N LEU A 65 -17.27 14.32 -4.75
CA LEU A 65 -17.87 13.67 -3.58
C LEU A 65 -16.84 13.37 -2.49
N GLY A 66 -15.62 12.91 -2.90
CA GLY A 66 -14.50 12.69 -1.97
C GLY A 66 -14.08 13.99 -1.26
N MET A 67 -13.97 15.10 -2.00
CA MET A 67 -13.68 16.42 -1.42
C MET A 67 -14.71 16.83 -0.35
N MET A 68 -16.00 16.62 -0.62
CA MET A 68 -17.08 16.92 0.33
C MET A 68 -17.00 15.99 1.55
N ALA A 69 -16.71 14.72 1.36
CA ALA A 69 -16.55 13.76 2.45
C ALA A 69 -15.35 14.12 3.34
N ASP A 70 -14.21 14.48 2.74
CA ASP A 70 -13.01 14.93 3.47
C ASP A 70 -13.28 16.20 4.28
N MET A 71 -14.03 17.15 3.73
CA MET A 71 -14.45 18.35 4.44
C MET A 71 -15.29 18.01 5.67
N LEU A 72 -16.26 17.10 5.56
CA LEU A 72 -17.08 16.64 6.67
C LEU A 72 -16.25 15.87 7.71
N ALA A 73 -15.38 14.97 7.26
CA ALA A 73 -14.50 14.21 8.13
C ALA A 73 -13.54 15.13 8.92
N SER A 74 -12.96 16.13 8.26
CA SER A 74 -12.12 17.15 8.90
C SER A 74 -12.91 18.00 9.90
N GLY A 75 -14.16 18.35 9.58
CA GLY A 75 -15.05 19.10 10.50
C GLY A 75 -15.46 18.26 11.72
N MET A 76 -15.67 16.96 11.58
CA MET A 76 -15.94 16.05 12.68
C MET A 76 -14.72 15.80 13.57
N ASN A 77 -13.53 15.77 12.98
CA ASN A 77 -12.25 15.51 13.66
C ASN A 77 -12.33 14.30 14.64
N ALA A 78 -12.93 13.20 14.20
CA ALA A 78 -13.22 12.06 15.04
C ALA A 78 -11.95 11.28 15.40
N HIS A 79 -11.81 10.92 16.68
CA HIS A 79 -10.76 10.04 17.17
C HIS A 79 -11.29 8.60 17.24
N LEU A 80 -10.72 7.67 16.46
CA LEU A 80 -11.28 6.33 16.25
C LEU A 80 -10.82 5.27 17.28
N ALA A 81 -9.88 5.59 18.17
CA ALA A 81 -9.29 4.61 19.09
C ALA A 81 -10.23 4.25 20.24
N GLY A 82 -10.96 3.14 20.09
CA GLY A 82 -11.57 2.44 21.20
C GLY A 82 -12.85 3.05 21.80
N PHE A 83 -13.41 4.11 21.20
CA PHE A 83 -14.62 4.74 21.70
C PHE A 83 -15.88 4.17 21.04
N ASN A 84 -16.97 4.07 21.81
CA ASN A 84 -18.28 3.67 21.29
C ASN A 84 -18.96 4.87 20.61
N HIS A 85 -18.63 5.11 19.35
CA HIS A 85 -19.23 6.18 18.55
C HIS A 85 -19.34 5.80 17.06
N ALA A 86 -20.24 6.47 16.35
CA ALA A 86 -20.60 6.12 14.98
C ALA A 86 -19.42 6.09 13.99
N PRO A 87 -18.44 7.01 13.97
CA PRO A 87 -17.29 6.92 13.06
C PRO A 87 -16.49 5.61 13.17
N ALA A 88 -16.29 5.07 14.37
CA ALA A 88 -15.63 3.78 14.55
C ALA A 88 -16.45 2.61 13.95
N LEU A 89 -17.78 2.65 14.11
CA LEU A 89 -18.66 1.65 13.51
C LEU A 89 -18.68 1.75 11.98
N VAL A 90 -18.58 2.95 11.41
CA VAL A 90 -18.48 3.17 9.96
C VAL A 90 -17.19 2.55 9.42
N GLU A 91 -16.06 2.73 10.10
CA GLU A 91 -14.79 2.10 9.69
C GLU A 91 -14.90 0.57 9.70
N HIS A 92 -15.41 -0.02 10.77
CA HIS A 92 -15.59 -1.47 10.86
C HIS A 92 -16.54 -2.00 9.78
N GLN A 93 -17.64 -1.30 9.50
CA GLN A 93 -18.58 -1.67 8.45
C GLN A 93 -17.94 -1.59 7.07
N LEU A 94 -17.16 -0.53 6.79
CA LEU A 94 -16.44 -0.38 5.53
C LEU A 94 -15.44 -1.52 5.33
N ILE A 95 -14.67 -1.88 6.35
CA ILE A 95 -13.71 -2.98 6.30
C ILE A 95 -14.43 -4.31 6.01
N ALA A 96 -15.59 -4.56 6.65
CA ALA A 96 -16.38 -5.77 6.40
C ALA A 96 -16.88 -5.83 4.94
N TRP A 97 -17.36 -4.73 4.40
CA TRP A 97 -17.78 -4.64 2.99
C TRP A 97 -16.61 -4.85 2.03
N LEU A 98 -15.47 -4.25 2.30
CA LEU A 98 -14.27 -4.42 1.46
C LEU A 98 -13.77 -5.87 1.49
N ALA A 99 -13.78 -6.51 2.66
CA ALA A 99 -13.42 -7.92 2.76
C ALA A 99 -14.37 -8.81 1.93
N GLU A 100 -15.68 -8.55 1.99
CA GLU A 100 -16.69 -9.26 1.18
C GLU A 100 -16.45 -9.05 -0.32
N LEU A 101 -16.22 -7.81 -0.75
CA LEU A 101 -15.95 -7.46 -2.16
C LEU A 101 -14.68 -8.13 -2.70
N MET A 102 -13.65 -8.29 -1.88
CA MET A 102 -12.40 -8.98 -2.22
C MET A 102 -12.52 -10.51 -2.12
N GLY A 103 -13.67 -11.04 -1.68
CA GLY A 103 -13.87 -12.48 -1.51
C GLY A 103 -13.15 -13.08 -0.31
N MET A 104 -12.70 -12.26 0.64
CA MET A 104 -11.99 -12.71 1.83
C MET A 104 -12.87 -13.57 2.75
N PRO A 105 -12.28 -14.48 3.55
CA PRO A 105 -13.01 -15.32 4.48
C PRO A 105 -13.87 -14.51 5.46
N LYS A 106 -15.00 -15.08 5.87
CA LYS A 106 -15.86 -14.47 6.89
C LYS A 106 -15.09 -14.30 8.21
N GLY A 107 -15.17 -13.11 8.78
CA GLY A 107 -14.43 -12.76 10.00
C GLY A 107 -13.08 -12.08 9.73
N THR A 108 -12.74 -11.84 8.47
CA THR A 108 -11.60 -10.98 8.12
C THR A 108 -11.76 -9.61 8.77
N SER A 109 -10.70 -9.14 9.38
CA SER A 109 -10.60 -7.79 9.96
C SER A 109 -9.55 -6.95 9.24
N GLY A 110 -9.53 -5.68 9.51
CA GLY A 110 -8.59 -4.77 8.87
C GLY A 110 -8.49 -3.43 9.58
N VAL A 111 -7.72 -2.52 9.00
CA VAL A 111 -7.53 -1.16 9.48
C VAL A 111 -7.37 -0.22 8.29
N MET A 112 -7.98 0.96 8.38
CA MET A 112 -7.72 2.05 7.44
C MET A 112 -6.35 2.68 7.77
N ALA A 113 -5.53 2.87 6.75
CA ALA A 113 -4.16 3.38 6.90
C ALA A 113 -3.95 4.62 6.02
N SER A 114 -2.87 5.34 6.24
CA SER A 114 -2.55 6.58 5.50
C SER A 114 -2.00 6.34 4.09
N GLY A 115 -2.13 5.14 3.56
CA GLY A 115 -1.74 4.75 2.19
C GLY A 115 -1.23 3.31 2.11
N GLY A 116 -1.14 2.76 0.89
CA GLY A 116 -0.76 1.38 0.61
C GLY A 116 0.55 0.93 1.24
N THR A 117 1.53 1.83 1.35
CA THR A 117 2.79 1.54 2.05
C THR A 117 2.55 1.15 3.51
N VAL A 118 1.79 1.94 4.26
CA VAL A 118 1.50 1.66 5.68
C VAL A 118 0.60 0.44 5.81
N ALA A 119 -0.42 0.31 4.96
CA ALA A 119 -1.30 -0.85 4.93
C ALA A 119 -0.50 -2.16 4.79
N SER A 120 0.41 -2.22 3.80
CA SER A 120 1.26 -3.39 3.57
C SER A 120 2.27 -3.63 4.70
N ILE A 121 2.86 -2.58 5.28
CA ILE A 121 3.75 -2.72 6.46
C ILE A 121 3.00 -3.33 7.65
N VAL A 122 1.75 -2.94 7.88
CA VAL A 122 0.91 -3.57 8.91
C VAL A 122 0.72 -5.05 8.61
N GLY A 123 0.42 -5.43 7.35
CA GLY A 123 0.34 -6.83 6.93
C GLY A 123 1.63 -7.62 7.21
N LEU A 124 2.80 -7.04 6.89
CA LEU A 124 4.10 -7.67 7.20
C LEU A 124 4.38 -7.73 8.71
N ALA A 125 3.94 -6.75 9.49
CA ALA A 125 4.08 -6.80 10.95
C ALA A 125 3.28 -7.95 11.56
N VAL A 126 2.06 -8.19 11.05
CA VAL A 126 1.23 -9.33 11.44
C VAL A 126 1.87 -10.64 10.99
N ALA A 127 2.37 -10.72 9.75
CA ALA A 127 3.11 -11.88 9.24
C ALA A 127 4.29 -12.24 10.13
N ARG A 128 5.11 -11.24 10.49
CA ARG A 128 6.24 -11.42 11.41
C ARG A 128 5.81 -11.98 12.75
N PHE A 129 4.77 -11.41 13.36
CA PHE A 129 4.25 -11.89 14.64
C PHE A 129 3.69 -13.32 14.55
N ALA A 130 2.91 -13.61 13.50
CA ALA A 130 2.26 -14.90 13.34
C ALA A 130 3.22 -16.06 13.00
N LYS A 131 4.34 -15.76 12.30
CA LYS A 131 5.24 -16.78 11.73
C LYS A 131 6.63 -16.82 12.38
N ALA A 132 6.98 -15.89 13.25
CA ALA A 132 8.28 -15.89 13.93
C ALA A 132 8.49 -17.16 14.78
N GLY A 133 7.44 -17.65 15.45
CA GLY A 133 7.52 -18.83 16.33
C GLY A 133 7.87 -18.51 17.79
N TRP A 134 8.05 -17.23 18.10
CA TRP A 134 8.20 -16.69 19.47
C TRP A 134 7.43 -15.38 19.60
N ASN A 135 7.30 -14.87 20.82
CA ASN A 135 6.61 -13.61 21.06
C ASN A 135 7.50 -12.39 20.71
N VAL A 136 7.48 -12.00 19.45
CA VAL A 136 8.29 -10.87 18.95
C VAL A 136 8.02 -9.56 19.70
N ARG A 137 6.83 -9.38 20.29
CA ARG A 137 6.48 -8.16 21.04
C ARG A 137 7.22 -8.07 22.37
N GLU A 138 7.51 -9.19 22.97
CA GLU A 138 8.19 -9.27 24.29
C GLU A 138 9.68 -9.52 24.14
N GLU A 139 10.06 -10.40 23.23
CA GLU A 139 11.43 -10.89 23.09
C GLU A 139 12.24 -10.14 22.01
N GLY A 140 11.56 -9.42 21.10
CA GLY A 140 12.22 -8.75 19.98
C GLY A 140 12.78 -9.72 18.94
N LEU A 141 13.84 -9.30 18.25
CA LEU A 141 14.50 -10.08 17.19
C LEU A 141 15.95 -10.46 17.52
N GLN A 142 16.53 -9.85 18.54
CA GLN A 142 17.94 -10.05 18.88
C GLN A 142 18.18 -11.44 19.46
N GLY A 143 19.14 -12.17 18.88
CA GLY A 143 19.47 -13.52 19.34
C GLY A 143 18.54 -14.63 18.85
N GLN A 144 17.54 -14.28 18.06
CA GLN A 144 16.59 -15.22 17.47
C GLN A 144 17.01 -15.63 16.03
N GLU A 145 16.34 -16.65 15.48
CA GLU A 145 16.52 -17.06 14.08
C GLU A 145 16.28 -15.87 13.13
N PRO A 146 17.18 -15.62 12.16
CA PRO A 146 17.01 -14.53 11.24
C PRO A 146 15.83 -14.81 10.26
N LEU A 147 14.82 -13.95 10.31
CA LEU A 147 13.62 -14.07 9.50
C LEU A 147 13.85 -13.60 8.07
N THR A 148 13.22 -14.26 7.08
CA THR A 148 13.25 -13.85 5.67
C THR A 148 11.86 -13.74 5.07
N MET A 149 11.71 -12.77 4.14
CA MET A 149 10.53 -12.52 3.34
C MET A 149 10.90 -12.50 1.86
N TYR A 150 9.97 -12.86 0.98
CA TYR A 150 10.22 -13.05 -0.44
C TYR A 150 9.26 -12.20 -1.26
N CYS A 151 9.76 -11.62 -2.36
CA CYS A 151 8.96 -10.85 -3.32
C CYS A 151 9.60 -10.92 -4.70
N SER A 152 8.90 -10.48 -5.75
CA SER A 152 9.50 -10.33 -7.06
C SER A 152 10.48 -9.15 -7.14
N THR A 153 11.33 -9.12 -8.17
CA THR A 153 12.17 -7.95 -8.49
C THR A 153 11.35 -6.72 -8.88
N GLU A 154 10.10 -6.90 -9.31
CA GLU A 154 9.17 -5.83 -9.68
C GLU A 154 8.40 -5.22 -8.51
N ILE A 155 8.66 -5.65 -7.27
CA ILE A 155 7.99 -5.13 -6.10
C ILE A 155 8.22 -3.61 -5.93
N HIS A 156 7.21 -2.90 -5.52
CA HIS A 156 7.33 -1.49 -5.20
C HIS A 156 8.26 -1.27 -3.99
N SER A 157 8.98 -0.16 -3.96
CA SER A 157 10.00 0.17 -2.94
C SER A 157 9.52 0.16 -1.48
N TRP A 158 8.20 0.11 -1.24
CA TRP A 158 7.65 0.01 0.11
C TRP A 158 8.11 -1.26 0.84
N ALA A 159 8.28 -2.39 0.13
CA ALA A 159 8.65 -3.66 0.74
C ALA A 159 10.02 -3.60 1.41
N GLN A 160 11.00 -2.92 0.77
CA GLN A 160 12.31 -2.67 1.38
C GLN A 160 12.16 -1.83 2.65
N ARG A 161 11.46 -0.70 2.57
CA ARG A 161 11.22 0.16 3.75
C ARG A 161 10.47 -0.59 4.85
N GLY A 162 9.55 -1.47 4.47
CA GLY A 162 8.81 -2.31 5.41
C GLY A 162 9.71 -3.22 6.22
N VAL A 163 10.59 -4.01 5.58
CA VAL A 163 11.50 -4.90 6.31
C VAL A 163 12.54 -4.15 7.12
N GLU A 164 13.00 -2.98 6.65
CA GLU A 164 13.90 -2.10 7.39
C GLU A 164 13.22 -1.54 8.63
N LEU A 165 12.00 -1.01 8.51
CA LEU A 165 11.21 -0.48 9.63
C LEU A 165 10.87 -1.56 10.67
N LEU A 166 10.60 -2.77 10.21
CA LEU A 166 10.31 -3.92 11.08
C LEU A 166 11.57 -4.49 11.78
N GLY A 167 12.76 -3.91 11.54
CA GLY A 167 14.00 -4.32 12.16
C GLY A 167 14.60 -5.60 11.59
N LEU A 168 14.10 -6.10 10.45
CA LEU A 168 14.64 -7.29 9.79
C LEU A 168 15.89 -6.97 8.96
N GLY A 169 15.99 -5.72 8.48
CA GLY A 169 17.02 -5.27 7.56
C GLY A 169 16.77 -5.69 6.11
N ASN A 170 17.33 -4.90 5.17
CA ASN A 170 17.07 -5.10 3.74
C ASN A 170 17.49 -6.48 3.21
N LYS A 171 18.55 -7.07 3.79
CA LYS A 171 19.00 -8.42 3.40
C LYS A 171 17.98 -9.51 3.70
N ALA A 172 17.03 -9.30 4.60
CA ALA A 172 15.95 -10.23 4.89
C ALA A 172 14.93 -10.31 3.74
N LEU A 173 14.83 -9.29 2.89
CA LEU A 173 13.96 -9.27 1.73
C LEU A 173 14.66 -9.93 0.53
N ARG A 174 14.24 -11.13 0.17
CA ARG A 174 14.74 -11.90 -0.96
C ARG A 174 13.98 -11.53 -2.23
N ARG A 175 14.66 -10.91 -3.18
CA ARG A 175 14.07 -10.56 -4.48
C ARG A 175 14.25 -11.72 -5.44
N ILE A 176 13.14 -12.25 -5.91
CA ILE A 176 13.07 -13.37 -6.86
C ILE A 176 12.90 -12.79 -8.26
N PRO A 177 13.65 -13.26 -9.26
CA PRO A 177 13.48 -12.81 -10.63
C PRO A 177 12.07 -13.11 -11.15
N VAL A 178 11.69 -12.35 -12.16
CA VAL A 178 10.43 -12.55 -12.89
C VAL A 178 10.66 -13.28 -14.20
N ASP A 179 9.58 -13.82 -14.76
CA ASP A 179 9.53 -14.37 -16.12
C ASP A 179 9.33 -13.26 -17.19
N ASP A 180 9.17 -13.66 -18.45
CA ASP A 180 8.93 -12.73 -19.57
C ASP A 180 7.59 -12.00 -19.48
N ALA A 181 6.65 -12.46 -18.66
CA ALA A 181 5.38 -11.83 -18.34
C ALA A 181 5.44 -10.94 -17.07
N TYR A 182 6.64 -10.70 -16.54
CA TYR A 182 6.90 -9.95 -15.31
C TYR A 182 6.25 -10.53 -14.05
N LYS A 183 5.99 -11.85 -14.03
CA LYS A 183 5.48 -12.58 -12.87
C LYS A 183 6.62 -13.24 -12.11
N ILE A 184 6.48 -13.33 -10.80
CA ILE A 184 7.48 -13.99 -9.93
C ILE A 184 7.72 -15.43 -10.38
N ARG A 185 8.96 -15.86 -10.52
CA ARG A 185 9.34 -17.23 -10.85
C ARG A 185 9.20 -18.15 -9.64
N LEU A 186 8.15 -18.96 -9.64
CA LEU A 186 7.81 -19.85 -8.53
C LEU A 186 8.87 -20.96 -8.33
N ASP A 187 9.50 -21.44 -9.39
CA ASP A 187 10.61 -22.41 -9.34
C ASP A 187 11.79 -21.84 -8.55
N VAL A 188 12.21 -20.61 -8.87
CA VAL A 188 13.31 -19.92 -8.18
C VAL A 188 12.93 -19.56 -6.73
N LEU A 189 11.68 -19.18 -6.49
CA LEU A 189 11.17 -18.93 -5.15
C LEU A 189 11.30 -20.19 -4.27
N ARG A 190 10.88 -21.34 -4.78
CA ARG A 190 10.95 -22.63 -4.08
C ARG A 190 12.39 -22.98 -3.70
N GLU A 191 13.29 -22.88 -4.67
CA GLU A 191 14.73 -23.14 -4.43
C GLU A 191 15.30 -22.21 -3.38
N ARG A 192 14.93 -20.90 -3.44
CA ARG A 192 15.44 -19.92 -2.51
C ARG A 192 14.95 -20.13 -1.08
N VAL A 193 13.69 -20.51 -0.90
CA VAL A 193 13.12 -20.83 0.42
C VAL A 193 13.85 -22.03 1.03
N GLN A 194 14.09 -23.09 0.25
CA GLN A 194 14.82 -24.26 0.70
C GLN A 194 16.27 -23.93 1.07
N GLN A 195 16.94 -23.13 0.24
CA GLN A 195 18.30 -22.67 0.51
C GLN A 195 18.39 -21.85 1.80
N ASP A 196 17.48 -20.92 2.02
CA ASP A 196 17.47 -20.09 3.23
C ASP A 196 17.26 -20.97 4.49
N ARG A 197 16.36 -21.96 4.46
CA ARG A 197 16.21 -22.94 5.56
C ARG A 197 17.48 -23.72 5.84
N SER A 198 18.13 -24.22 4.77
CA SER A 198 19.40 -24.95 4.92
C SER A 198 20.53 -24.11 5.49
N ASN A 199 20.45 -22.79 5.32
CA ASN A 199 21.41 -21.82 5.84
C ASN A 199 21.02 -21.26 7.23
N GLY A 200 20.02 -21.82 7.90
CA GLY A 200 19.58 -21.39 9.23
C GLY A 200 18.76 -20.11 9.25
N PHE A 201 18.19 -19.70 8.13
CA PHE A 201 17.20 -18.64 8.09
C PHE A 201 15.79 -19.22 8.25
N LYS A 202 14.87 -18.40 8.76
CA LYS A 202 13.46 -18.74 8.89
C LYS A 202 12.60 -17.98 7.90
N PRO A 203 12.18 -18.62 6.79
CA PRO A 203 11.20 -18.06 5.88
C PRO A 203 9.86 -17.83 6.58
N ILE A 204 9.27 -16.63 6.44
CA ILE A 204 8.01 -16.30 7.12
C ILE A 204 6.92 -15.76 6.19
N CYS A 205 7.26 -15.14 5.06
CA CYS A 205 6.27 -14.45 4.23
C CYS A 205 6.68 -14.42 2.76
N VAL A 206 5.70 -14.63 1.89
CA VAL A 206 5.79 -14.31 0.46
C VAL A 206 4.86 -13.16 0.16
N ILE A 207 5.35 -12.18 -0.60
CA ILE A 207 4.60 -11.03 -1.08
C ILE A 207 4.34 -11.24 -2.57
N GLY A 208 3.09 -11.51 -2.93
CA GLY A 208 2.61 -11.47 -4.31
C GLY A 208 2.14 -10.07 -4.66
N THR A 209 2.21 -9.70 -5.93
CA THR A 209 1.77 -8.39 -6.41
C THR A 209 0.59 -8.53 -7.36
N ALA A 210 -0.48 -7.80 -7.09
CA ALA A 210 -1.60 -7.61 -8.00
C ALA A 210 -1.46 -6.25 -8.69
N GLY A 211 -0.87 -6.24 -9.89
CA GLY A 211 -0.62 -5.03 -10.67
C GLY A 211 0.65 -4.28 -10.23
N THR A 212 1.80 -4.64 -10.81
CA THR A 212 3.06 -3.93 -10.57
C THR A 212 3.02 -2.49 -11.11
N VAL A 213 3.73 -1.58 -10.45
CA VAL A 213 3.70 -0.14 -10.82
C VAL A 213 4.26 0.13 -12.22
N ASN A 214 5.23 -0.67 -12.67
CA ASN A 214 5.91 -0.44 -13.96
C ASN A 214 5.20 -1.10 -15.14
N THR A 215 4.64 -2.29 -14.96
CA THR A 215 4.11 -3.11 -16.06
C THR A 215 2.64 -3.45 -15.94
N GLY A 216 2.04 -3.28 -14.74
CA GLY A 216 0.68 -3.73 -14.45
C GLY A 216 0.55 -5.24 -14.32
N ALA A 217 1.64 -5.99 -14.38
CA ALA A 217 1.62 -7.44 -14.26
C ALA A 217 1.09 -7.89 -12.89
N THR A 218 0.33 -8.97 -12.89
CA THR A 218 -0.17 -9.62 -11.67
C THR A 218 0.48 -10.99 -11.58
N ASP A 219 1.07 -11.31 -10.43
CA ASP A 219 1.61 -12.62 -10.14
C ASP A 219 0.52 -13.70 -10.20
N ASP A 220 0.88 -14.97 -10.39
CA ASP A 220 -0.05 -16.07 -10.23
C ASP A 220 -0.37 -16.26 -8.72
N LEU A 221 -1.37 -15.49 -8.26
CA LEU A 221 -1.73 -15.46 -6.85
C LEU A 221 -2.26 -16.82 -6.37
N SER A 222 -2.90 -17.60 -7.24
CA SER A 222 -3.35 -18.95 -6.90
C SER A 222 -2.19 -19.89 -6.65
N ALA A 223 -1.19 -19.90 -7.54
CA ALA A 223 0.01 -20.73 -7.37
C ALA A 223 0.85 -20.28 -6.15
N LEU A 224 0.92 -18.97 -5.88
CA LEU A 224 1.57 -18.45 -4.67
C LEU A 224 0.82 -18.83 -3.39
N ALA A 225 -0.50 -18.82 -3.40
CA ALA A 225 -1.32 -19.28 -2.27
C ALA A 225 -1.10 -20.77 -1.98
N ASP A 226 -1.07 -21.61 -3.02
CA ASP A 226 -0.76 -23.04 -2.88
C ASP A 226 0.63 -23.24 -2.29
N PHE A 227 1.63 -22.56 -2.82
CA PHE A 227 2.99 -22.60 -2.33
C PHE A 227 3.11 -22.17 -0.86
N CYS A 228 2.48 -21.06 -0.50
CA CYS A 228 2.52 -20.56 0.87
C CYS A 228 1.83 -21.53 1.85
N ALA A 229 0.73 -22.15 1.44
CA ALA A 229 0.06 -23.18 2.24
C ALA A 229 0.95 -24.42 2.44
N GLU A 230 1.57 -24.92 1.37
CA GLU A 230 2.52 -26.07 1.39
C GLU A 230 3.71 -25.80 2.32
N GLU A 231 4.31 -24.59 2.22
CA GLU A 231 5.51 -24.21 2.93
C GLU A 231 5.24 -23.56 4.31
N HIS A 232 3.98 -23.46 4.72
CA HIS A 232 3.53 -22.81 5.95
C HIS A 232 3.95 -21.35 6.11
N LEU A 233 4.06 -20.62 4.99
CA LEU A 233 4.40 -19.21 4.92
C LEU A 233 3.16 -18.33 5.00
N TRP A 234 3.34 -17.08 5.42
CA TRP A 234 2.31 -16.05 5.30
C TRP A 234 2.24 -15.56 3.86
N PHE A 235 1.04 -15.51 3.30
CA PHE A 235 0.81 -14.95 1.98
C PHE A 235 0.25 -13.53 2.11
N HIS A 236 1.08 -12.53 1.78
CA HIS A 236 0.66 -11.13 1.68
C HIS A 236 0.50 -10.74 0.22
N VAL A 237 -0.57 -10.02 -0.12
CA VAL A 237 -0.73 -9.47 -1.47
C VAL A 237 -0.62 -7.94 -1.42
N ASP A 238 0.37 -7.41 -2.15
CA ASP A 238 0.39 -6.01 -2.54
C ASP A 238 -0.62 -5.81 -3.66
N GLY A 239 -1.80 -5.40 -3.28
CA GLY A 239 -2.92 -5.11 -4.16
C GLY A 239 -3.18 -3.62 -4.35
N ALA A 240 -2.20 -2.76 -4.03
CA ALA A 240 -2.35 -1.31 -4.04
C ALA A 240 -2.96 -0.77 -5.34
N PHE A 241 -2.76 -1.45 -6.46
CA PHE A 241 -3.38 -1.13 -7.74
C PHE A 241 -4.44 -2.13 -8.14
N GLY A 242 -4.11 -3.42 -8.19
CA GLY A 242 -4.91 -4.42 -8.89
C GLY A 242 -5.95 -5.13 -8.02
N ALA A 243 -5.92 -5.04 -6.68
CA ALA A 243 -6.89 -5.77 -5.85
C ALA A 243 -8.34 -5.41 -6.18
N VAL A 244 -8.61 -4.15 -6.56
CA VAL A 244 -9.95 -3.69 -6.95
C VAL A 244 -10.49 -4.39 -8.22
N ALA A 245 -9.66 -5.08 -9.00
CA ALA A 245 -10.13 -5.93 -10.09
C ALA A 245 -11.06 -7.06 -9.62
N ALA A 246 -10.96 -7.45 -8.34
CA ALA A 246 -11.85 -8.43 -7.73
C ALA A 246 -13.35 -8.02 -7.75
N ILE A 247 -13.65 -6.72 -7.87
CA ILE A 247 -15.01 -6.19 -7.92
C ILE A 247 -15.65 -6.39 -9.31
N SER A 248 -14.84 -6.47 -10.36
CA SER A 248 -15.30 -6.61 -11.74
C SER A 248 -15.40 -8.08 -12.14
N GLU A 249 -16.55 -8.52 -12.65
CA GLU A 249 -16.72 -9.88 -13.18
C GLU A 249 -15.72 -10.20 -14.29
N THR A 250 -15.43 -9.21 -15.15
CA THR A 250 -14.49 -9.36 -16.27
C THR A 250 -13.05 -9.41 -15.83
N LEU A 251 -12.65 -8.65 -14.79
CA LEU A 251 -11.25 -8.52 -14.37
C LEU A 251 -10.90 -9.44 -13.19
N ARG A 252 -11.88 -9.91 -12.43
CA ARG A 252 -11.66 -10.83 -11.29
C ARG A 252 -10.73 -12.00 -11.59
N PRO A 253 -10.81 -12.66 -12.79
CA PRO A 253 -9.89 -13.75 -13.12
C PRO A 253 -8.41 -13.37 -13.08
N ILE A 254 -8.08 -12.09 -13.29
CA ILE A 254 -6.68 -11.60 -13.27
C ILE A 254 -6.08 -11.69 -11.85
N VAL A 255 -6.92 -11.56 -10.84
CA VAL A 255 -6.52 -11.60 -9.42
C VAL A 255 -7.03 -12.85 -8.70
N ALA A 256 -7.32 -13.92 -9.43
CA ALA A 256 -7.73 -15.21 -8.84
C ALA A 256 -6.68 -15.69 -7.83
N GLY A 257 -7.11 -16.10 -6.64
CA GLY A 257 -6.24 -16.44 -5.51
C GLY A 257 -6.04 -15.30 -4.51
N LEU A 258 -6.49 -14.08 -4.82
CA LEU A 258 -6.46 -12.94 -3.89
C LEU A 258 -7.19 -13.27 -2.58
N GLU A 259 -8.33 -13.93 -2.67
CA GLU A 259 -9.19 -14.34 -1.56
C GLU A 259 -8.54 -15.36 -0.61
N ARG A 260 -7.42 -15.94 -1.03
CA ARG A 260 -6.63 -16.91 -0.25
C ARG A 260 -5.46 -16.29 0.49
N ALA A 261 -5.25 -14.98 0.33
CA ALA A 261 -4.20 -14.26 1.03
C ALA A 261 -4.48 -14.18 2.54
N ASP A 262 -3.43 -14.30 3.35
CA ASP A 262 -3.50 -14.05 4.80
C ASP A 262 -3.66 -12.54 5.09
N SER A 263 -3.17 -11.68 4.19
CA SER A 263 -3.37 -10.23 4.26
C SER A 263 -3.27 -9.58 2.89
N ILE A 264 -4.01 -8.49 2.70
CA ILE A 264 -4.02 -7.67 1.48
C ILE A 264 -3.81 -6.21 1.87
N GLY A 265 -2.85 -5.54 1.23
CA GLY A 265 -2.73 -4.08 1.27
C GLY A 265 -3.25 -3.50 -0.04
N PHE A 266 -4.22 -2.59 -0.01
CA PHE A 266 -4.75 -1.97 -1.22
C PHE A 266 -5.24 -0.55 -1.00
N ASP A 267 -5.40 0.20 -2.10
CA ASP A 267 -5.87 1.58 -2.10
C ASP A 267 -7.21 1.70 -2.84
N LEU A 268 -8.04 2.62 -2.37
CA LEU A 268 -9.32 2.98 -3.02
C LEU A 268 -9.21 4.23 -3.91
N HIS A 269 -8.07 4.92 -3.88
CA HIS A 269 -7.87 6.19 -4.59
C HIS A 269 -7.03 6.05 -5.88
N LYS A 270 -6.70 4.83 -6.28
CA LYS A 270 -5.91 4.51 -7.50
C LYS A 270 -6.77 3.93 -8.60
#